data_5770da11bf6392262b91c827dee6fa5a
#
_entry.id   5770da11bf6392262b91c827dee6fa5a
#
_cell.length_a   1.000
_cell.length_b   1.000
_cell.length_c   1.000
_cell.angle_alpha   90.00
_cell.angle_beta   90.00
_cell.angle_gamma   90.00
#
_symmetry.space_group_name_H-M   'P 1'
#
loop_
_entity.id
_entity.type
_entity.pdbx_description
1 polymer ?
#
loop_
_entity_poly.entity_id
_entity_poly.type
_entity_poly.pdbx_seq_one_letter_code
_entity_poly.pdbx_strand_id
1 'polypeptide(L)'
;LESLFLVPASTFDNVKGKFPIGFYIWNLQEQQIFDSIVADVFNEKGVYIANKTITCDSSAARTIGKWMISHNDKENTCIGMLNSGRNDFQNQGLVYIENELSVERTHASILNVTKKNTIIAAIYIAVRHCIEATWLNDRDQFIYPNDGWKTDYEFQLDCLAYTLFHGQNRISAD
;
A
#
# COMPACT_ATOMS: atom_id res chain seq x y z
N LEU A 1 26.68 -0.93 -1.43
CA LEU A 1 26.12 -0.52 -0.14
C LEU A 1 26.59 -1.52 0.92
N GLU A 2 27.27 -1.06 1.94
CA GLU A 2 27.85 -1.89 3.00
C GLU A 2 26.90 -2.00 4.21
N SER A 3 26.33 -0.87 4.61
CA SER A 3 25.35 -0.86 5.68
C SER A 3 24.33 0.26 5.53
N LEU A 4 23.20 0.09 6.22
CA LEU A 4 22.09 1.03 6.23
C LEU A 4 21.50 1.09 7.63
N PHE A 5 21.23 2.30 8.11
CA PHE A 5 20.41 2.47 9.30
C PHE A 5 19.30 3.50 9.08
N LEU A 6 18.21 3.33 9.81
CA LEU A 6 17.00 4.12 9.72
C LEU A 6 16.68 4.79 11.04
N VAL A 7 16.28 6.05 10.98
CA VAL A 7 15.72 6.80 12.11
C VAL A 7 14.41 7.47 11.68
N PRO A 8 13.47 7.74 12.61
CA PRO A 8 12.28 8.51 12.26
C PRO A 8 12.65 9.97 11.96
N ALA A 9 11.91 10.60 11.07
CA ALA A 9 12.12 12.01 10.71
C ALA A 9 12.05 12.96 11.92
N SER A 10 11.30 12.59 12.96
CA SER A 10 11.21 13.33 14.22
C SER A 10 12.51 13.39 15.03
N THR A 11 13.54 12.61 14.63
CA THR A 11 14.90 12.74 15.20
C THR A 11 15.53 14.11 14.90
N PHE A 12 15.05 14.79 13.88
CA PHE A 12 15.59 16.08 13.43
C PHE A 12 14.66 17.21 13.82
N ASP A 13 15.22 18.29 14.32
CA ASP A 13 14.48 19.49 14.65
C ASP A 13 13.71 20.03 13.44
N ASN A 14 12.50 20.50 13.67
CA ASN A 14 11.60 21.07 12.65
C ASN A 14 11.08 20.10 11.58
N VAL A 15 11.31 18.80 11.68
CA VAL A 15 10.70 17.81 10.78
C VAL A 15 9.45 17.21 11.43
N LYS A 16 8.28 17.47 10.84
CA LYS A 16 6.97 16.99 11.35
C LYS A 16 6.45 15.73 10.65
N GLY A 17 7.18 15.21 9.69
CA GLY A 17 6.74 14.04 8.91
C GLY A 17 6.90 12.72 9.66
N LYS A 18 6.01 11.76 9.35
CA LYS A 18 6.11 10.37 9.84
C LYS A 18 6.71 9.48 8.75
N PHE A 19 7.99 9.63 8.47
CA PHE A 19 8.71 8.85 7.45
C PHE A 19 10.12 8.48 7.95
N PRO A 20 10.73 7.42 7.40
CA PRO A 20 12.09 7.05 7.73
C PRO A 20 13.11 7.96 7.03
N ILE A 21 14.19 8.26 7.74
CA ILE A 21 15.40 8.84 7.16
C ILE A 21 16.46 7.75 7.19
N GLY A 22 17.04 7.46 6.00
CA GLY A 22 18.06 6.44 5.84
C GLY A 22 19.46 7.04 5.74
N PHE A 23 20.42 6.41 6.44
CA PHE A 23 21.83 6.71 6.32
C PHE A 23 22.53 5.52 5.69
N TYR A 24 23.24 5.76 4.61
CA TYR A 24 23.83 4.75 3.75
C TYR A 24 25.36 4.81 3.85
N ILE A 25 25.99 3.69 4.12
CA ILE A 25 27.44 3.54 4.11
C ILE A 25 27.82 2.72 2.89
N TRP A 26 28.65 3.30 2.02
CA TRP A 26 29.06 2.70 0.77
C TRP A 26 30.52 2.28 0.82
N ASN A 27 30.80 1.04 0.39
CA ASN A 27 32.14 0.63 0.04
C ASN A 27 32.44 1.06 -1.39
N LEU A 28 33.43 1.91 -1.56
CA LEU A 28 33.80 2.45 -2.88
C LEU A 28 34.79 1.55 -3.64
N GLN A 29 35.32 0.51 -2.99
CA GLN A 29 36.28 -0.39 -3.61
C GLN A 29 35.63 -1.59 -4.29
N GLU A 30 34.42 -1.93 -3.90
CA GLU A 30 33.69 -3.08 -4.43
C GLU A 30 32.34 -2.66 -5.00
N GLN A 31 32.05 -3.11 -6.22
CA GLN A 31 30.74 -2.99 -6.83
C GLN A 31 30.00 -4.32 -6.67
N GLN A 32 28.90 -4.30 -5.92
CA GLN A 32 28.02 -5.45 -5.76
C GLN A 32 26.60 -5.11 -6.20
N ILE A 33 25.96 -6.03 -6.91
CA ILE A 33 24.50 -6.03 -7.07
C ILE A 33 23.93 -6.63 -5.79
N PHE A 34 22.98 -5.93 -5.16
CA PHE A 34 22.32 -6.46 -4.00
C PHE A 34 20.81 -6.64 -4.25
N ASP A 35 20.30 -7.78 -3.83
CA ASP A 35 18.87 -8.09 -3.90
C ASP A 35 18.14 -7.68 -2.61
N SER A 36 18.86 -7.65 -1.51
CA SER A 36 18.33 -7.23 -0.21
C SER A 36 19.43 -6.67 0.68
N ILE A 37 19.02 -5.82 1.62
CA ILE A 37 19.86 -5.32 2.70
C ILE A 37 19.07 -5.29 3.99
N VAL A 38 19.75 -5.61 5.11
CA VAL A 38 19.19 -5.44 6.45
C VAL A 38 19.58 -4.06 6.97
N ALA A 39 18.60 -3.25 7.32
CA ALA A 39 18.80 -1.95 7.94
C ALA A 39 18.62 -2.05 9.46
N ASP A 40 19.54 -1.46 10.22
CA ASP A 40 19.35 -1.26 11.64
C ASP A 40 18.40 -0.09 11.88
N VAL A 41 17.40 -0.28 12.75
CA VAL A 41 16.36 0.72 13.03
C VAL A 41 16.56 1.28 14.44
N PHE A 42 16.64 2.59 14.54
CA PHE A 42 16.77 3.30 15.80
C PHE A 42 15.59 4.23 16.03
N ASN A 43 15.21 4.45 17.27
CA ASN A 43 14.20 5.43 17.62
C ASN A 43 14.79 6.86 17.63
N GLU A 44 13.95 7.86 17.90
CA GLU A 44 14.33 9.28 17.96
C GLU A 44 15.44 9.60 18.99
N LYS A 45 15.67 8.72 19.97
CA LYS A 45 16.71 8.86 21.00
C LYS A 45 18.00 8.12 20.64
N GLY A 46 18.09 7.54 19.44
CA GLY A 46 19.24 6.75 19.00
C GLY A 46 19.33 5.36 19.64
N VAL A 47 18.23 4.87 20.22
CA VAL A 47 18.18 3.51 20.75
C VAL A 47 17.78 2.54 19.65
N TYR A 48 18.55 1.47 19.45
CA TYR A 48 18.20 0.38 18.54
C TYR A 48 16.87 -0.26 18.94
N ILE A 49 15.99 -0.48 17.98
CA ILE A 49 14.65 -1.06 18.21
C ILE A 49 14.35 -2.31 17.38
N ALA A 50 14.90 -2.42 16.17
CA ALA A 50 14.61 -3.54 15.27
C ALA A 50 15.58 -3.60 14.09
N ASN A 51 15.48 -4.68 13.33
CA ASN A 51 16.00 -4.76 11.95
C ASN A 51 14.84 -4.68 10.94
N LYS A 52 15.12 -4.06 9.80
CA LYS A 52 14.22 -4.05 8.65
C LYS A 52 14.94 -4.55 7.42
N THR A 53 14.44 -5.62 6.79
CA THR A 53 14.95 -6.09 5.50
C THR A 53 14.31 -5.27 4.39
N ILE A 54 15.14 -4.67 3.54
CA ILE A 54 14.73 -3.97 2.32
C ILE A 54 15.16 -4.82 1.14
N THR A 55 14.21 -5.20 0.30
CA THR A 55 14.45 -6.00 -0.91
C THR A 55 14.31 -5.13 -2.15
N CYS A 56 15.18 -5.36 -3.14
CA CYS A 56 15.07 -4.76 -4.45
C CYS A 56 14.23 -5.68 -5.35
N ASP A 57 12.91 -5.53 -5.32
CA ASP A 57 12.05 -6.20 -6.30
C ASP A 57 11.83 -5.29 -7.50
N SER A 58 12.50 -5.61 -8.61
CA SER A 58 12.36 -4.88 -9.88
C SER A 58 11.02 -5.13 -10.57
N SER A 59 10.22 -6.09 -10.11
CA SER A 59 8.93 -6.40 -10.70
C SER A 59 7.85 -5.42 -10.25
N ALA A 60 7.96 -4.16 -10.66
CA ALA A 60 6.90 -3.15 -10.50
C ALA A 60 5.50 -3.61 -11.04
N ALA A 61 5.46 -4.76 -11.74
CA ALA A 61 4.22 -5.41 -12.18
C ALA A 61 3.43 -6.06 -11.05
N ARG A 62 4.04 -6.29 -9.88
CA ARG A 62 3.43 -7.03 -8.76
C ARG A 62 2.77 -6.16 -7.70
N THR A 63 2.61 -4.87 -7.92
CA THR A 63 1.89 -4.03 -6.96
C THR A 63 0.40 -4.30 -7.00
N ILE A 64 -0.24 -4.24 -5.83
CA ILE A 64 -1.67 -4.48 -5.68
C ILE A 64 -2.53 -3.51 -6.51
N GLY A 65 -2.07 -2.27 -6.71
CA GLY A 65 -2.77 -1.31 -7.56
C GLY A 65 -2.80 -1.73 -9.02
N LYS A 66 -1.71 -2.31 -9.55
CA LYS A 66 -1.70 -2.87 -10.92
C LYS A 66 -2.58 -4.11 -11.04
N TRP A 67 -2.56 -4.97 -10.03
CA TRP A 67 -3.48 -6.12 -9.94
C TRP A 67 -4.94 -5.66 -9.97
N MET A 68 -5.31 -4.68 -9.14
CA MET A 68 -6.65 -4.11 -9.13
C MET A 68 -7.08 -3.61 -10.52
N ILE A 69 -6.25 -2.79 -11.17
CA ILE A 69 -6.57 -2.20 -12.47
C ILE A 69 -6.65 -3.25 -13.58
N SER A 70 -5.94 -4.37 -13.49
CA SER A 70 -6.07 -5.47 -14.45
C SER A 70 -7.48 -6.10 -14.48
N HIS A 71 -8.28 -5.86 -13.42
CA HIS A 71 -9.66 -6.32 -13.31
C HIS A 71 -10.69 -5.21 -13.58
N ASN A 72 -10.24 -4.10 -14.18
CA ASN A 72 -11.16 -2.99 -14.50
C ASN A 72 -12.17 -3.42 -15.57
N ASP A 73 -13.43 -3.21 -15.26
CA ASP A 73 -14.56 -3.56 -16.13
C ASP A 73 -15.22 -2.27 -16.63
N LYS A 74 -15.18 -2.07 -17.95
CA LYS A 74 -15.75 -0.89 -18.62
C LYS A 74 -17.07 -1.18 -19.33
N GLU A 75 -17.48 -2.44 -19.39
CA GLU A 75 -18.62 -2.90 -20.16
C GLU A 75 -19.90 -3.00 -19.32
N ASN A 76 -19.75 -3.28 -18.02
CA ASN A 76 -20.88 -3.44 -17.13
C ASN A 76 -21.22 -2.13 -16.39
N THR A 77 -22.45 -2.06 -15.87
CA THR A 77 -22.92 -0.91 -15.11
C THR A 77 -22.01 -0.65 -13.91
N CYS A 78 -21.44 0.53 -13.84
CA CYS A 78 -20.64 1.00 -12.72
C CYS A 78 -21.55 1.31 -11.53
N ILE A 79 -21.26 0.72 -10.38
CA ILE A 79 -21.96 0.94 -9.11
C ILE A 79 -21.16 1.83 -8.16
N GLY A 80 -19.92 2.14 -8.49
CA GLY A 80 -19.05 3.01 -7.72
C GLY A 80 -17.63 3.04 -8.32
N MET A 81 -16.82 3.94 -7.83
CA MET A 81 -15.44 4.14 -8.28
C MET A 81 -14.50 3.96 -7.08
N LEU A 82 -13.59 2.99 -7.17
CA LEU A 82 -12.58 2.75 -6.17
C LEU A 82 -11.30 3.50 -6.50
N ASN A 83 -10.90 4.39 -5.62
CA ASN A 83 -9.61 5.06 -5.68
C ASN A 83 -8.51 4.15 -5.11
N SER A 84 -7.41 3.96 -5.84
CA SER A 84 -6.29 3.13 -5.40
C SER A 84 -5.49 3.73 -4.24
N GLY A 85 -5.56 5.03 -3.99
CA GLY A 85 -4.79 5.68 -2.95
C GLY A 85 -3.26 5.53 -3.09
N ARG A 86 -2.74 5.23 -4.31
CA ARG A 86 -1.35 4.75 -4.56
C ARG A 86 -1.08 3.39 -3.91
N ASN A 87 0.18 2.92 -3.87
CA ASN A 87 0.52 1.57 -3.40
C ASN A 87 1.29 1.55 -2.07
N ASP A 88 1.41 2.67 -1.38
CA ASP A 88 2.13 2.78 -0.12
C ASP A 88 1.17 2.79 1.09
N PHE A 89 1.72 2.52 2.28
CA PHE A 89 0.95 2.42 3.51
C PHE A 89 0.37 3.76 3.97
N GLN A 90 0.99 4.89 3.68
CA GLN A 90 0.52 6.20 4.10
C GLN A 90 -0.77 6.65 3.41
N ASN A 91 -1.06 6.12 2.23
CA ASN A 91 -2.22 6.51 1.45
C ASN A 91 -3.45 5.61 1.69
N GLN A 92 -3.48 4.82 2.75
CA GLN A 92 -4.63 3.97 3.10
C GLN A 92 -5.92 4.77 3.21
N GLY A 93 -5.90 5.93 3.85
CA GLY A 93 -7.06 6.80 4.00
C GLY A 93 -7.64 7.35 2.69
N LEU A 94 -6.94 7.17 1.56
CA LEU A 94 -7.42 7.51 0.22
C LEU A 94 -8.03 6.30 -0.52
N VAL A 95 -8.06 5.13 0.09
CA VAL A 95 -8.61 3.89 -0.48
C VAL A 95 -10.05 3.73 -0.02
N TYR A 96 -10.99 4.07 -0.87
CA TYR A 96 -12.42 3.95 -0.60
C TYR A 96 -13.21 4.00 -1.90
N ILE A 97 -14.48 3.57 -1.84
CA ILE A 97 -15.41 3.61 -2.98
C ILE A 97 -16.31 4.84 -2.83
N GLU A 98 -16.55 5.54 -3.93
CA GLU A 98 -17.53 6.63 -4.00
C GLU A 98 -18.28 6.61 -5.34
N ASN A 99 -19.45 7.27 -5.41
CA ASN A 99 -20.26 7.32 -6.63
C ASN A 99 -19.55 8.12 -7.72
N GLU A 100 -18.97 9.26 -7.37
CA GLU A 100 -18.22 10.11 -8.29
C GLU A 100 -16.89 10.53 -7.66
N LEU A 101 -15.81 10.50 -8.43
CA LEU A 101 -14.51 10.97 -7.98
C LEU A 101 -14.39 12.48 -8.13
N SER A 102 -13.90 13.17 -7.11
CA SER A 102 -13.55 14.59 -7.21
C SER A 102 -12.38 14.80 -8.19
N VAL A 103 -12.39 15.93 -8.90
CA VAL A 103 -11.37 16.31 -9.91
C VAL A 103 -9.94 16.33 -9.31
N GLU A 104 -9.80 16.55 -8.01
CA GLU A 104 -8.51 16.63 -7.32
C GLU A 104 -7.77 15.29 -7.24
N ARG A 105 -8.40 14.17 -7.62
CA ARG A 105 -7.85 12.81 -7.50
C ARG A 105 -7.35 12.22 -8.82
N THR A 106 -7.07 13.05 -9.80
CA THR A 106 -6.71 12.65 -11.17
C THR A 106 -5.41 11.83 -11.30
N HIS A 107 -4.61 11.70 -10.25
CA HIS A 107 -3.32 10.99 -10.28
C HIS A 107 -3.36 9.57 -9.70
N ALA A 108 -4.50 9.11 -9.19
CA ALA A 108 -4.66 7.75 -8.70
C ALA A 108 -5.26 6.85 -9.78
N SER A 109 -4.86 5.58 -9.78
CA SER A 109 -5.55 4.57 -10.57
C SER A 109 -6.95 4.33 -10.01
N ILE A 110 -7.94 4.23 -10.88
CA ILE A 110 -9.36 4.11 -10.53
C ILE A 110 -9.88 2.79 -11.09
N LEU A 111 -10.57 2.02 -10.25
CA LEU A 111 -11.33 0.86 -10.67
C LEU A 111 -12.82 1.23 -10.75
N ASN A 112 -13.43 1.02 -11.92
CA ASN A 112 -14.89 1.01 -12.02
C ASN A 112 -15.40 -0.25 -11.32
N VAL A 113 -16.06 -0.07 -10.18
CA VAL A 113 -16.67 -1.18 -9.44
C VAL A 113 -17.98 -1.56 -10.11
N THR A 114 -18.10 -2.82 -10.46
CA THR A 114 -19.28 -3.42 -11.07
C THR A 114 -19.65 -4.69 -10.32
N LYS A 115 -20.82 -5.28 -10.58
CA LYS A 115 -21.18 -6.57 -9.99
C LYS A 115 -20.15 -7.67 -10.26
N LYS A 116 -19.42 -7.58 -11.39
CA LYS A 116 -18.44 -8.59 -11.81
C LYS A 116 -17.13 -8.54 -11.03
N ASN A 117 -16.69 -7.35 -10.61
CA ASN A 117 -15.41 -7.16 -9.94
C ASN A 117 -15.53 -6.67 -8.48
N THR A 118 -16.73 -6.75 -7.89
CA THR A 118 -16.97 -6.33 -6.50
C THR A 118 -16.05 -7.05 -5.52
N ILE A 119 -15.79 -8.35 -5.71
CA ILE A 119 -14.86 -9.13 -4.87
C ILE A 119 -13.43 -8.56 -4.98
N ILE A 120 -12.97 -8.21 -6.17
CA ILE A 120 -11.66 -7.61 -6.39
C ILE A 120 -11.54 -6.28 -5.63
N ALA A 121 -12.59 -5.44 -5.74
CA ALA A 121 -12.64 -4.17 -5.02
C ALA A 121 -12.60 -4.39 -3.50
N ALA A 122 -13.34 -5.36 -2.98
CA ALA A 122 -13.40 -5.70 -1.57
C ALA A 122 -12.06 -6.22 -1.05
N ILE A 123 -11.41 -7.13 -1.77
CA ILE A 123 -10.08 -7.64 -1.41
C ILE A 123 -9.07 -6.48 -1.39
N TYR A 124 -9.10 -5.61 -2.41
CA TYR A 124 -8.21 -4.46 -2.46
C TYR A 124 -8.36 -3.56 -1.22
N ILE A 125 -9.60 -3.20 -0.86
CA ILE A 125 -9.88 -2.35 0.30
C ILE A 125 -9.40 -3.03 1.58
N ALA A 126 -9.80 -4.28 1.82
CA ALA A 126 -9.46 -5.00 3.04
C ALA A 126 -7.93 -5.13 3.20
N VAL A 127 -7.22 -5.58 2.17
CA VAL A 127 -5.75 -5.74 2.20
C VAL A 127 -5.05 -4.41 2.43
N ARG A 128 -5.51 -3.32 1.79
CA ARG A 128 -4.91 -1.99 1.94
C ARG A 128 -5.08 -1.41 3.35
N HIS A 129 -6.11 -1.82 4.07
CA HIS A 129 -6.38 -1.35 5.43
C HIS A 129 -5.94 -2.33 6.54
N CYS A 130 -5.48 -3.54 6.19
CA CYS A 130 -5.14 -4.57 7.18
C CYS A 130 -3.88 -4.28 8.01
N ILE A 131 -3.02 -3.38 7.58
CA ILE A 131 -1.76 -3.05 8.24
C ILE A 131 -1.75 -1.57 8.60
N GLU A 132 -1.38 -1.26 9.83
CA GLU A 132 -1.26 0.11 10.29
C GLU A 132 -0.08 0.82 9.61
N ALA A 133 -0.32 2.05 9.11
CA ALA A 133 0.72 2.89 8.56
C ALA A 133 1.58 3.48 9.69
N THR A 134 2.88 3.21 9.66
CA THR A 134 3.87 3.71 10.61
C THR A 134 4.95 4.51 9.87
N TRP A 135 5.79 5.23 10.62
CA TRP A 135 6.94 5.92 10.02
C TRP A 135 7.92 4.93 9.36
N LEU A 136 7.98 3.68 9.84
CA LEU A 136 8.94 2.69 9.38
C LEU A 136 8.53 2.03 8.06
N ASN A 137 7.21 1.94 7.79
CA ASN A 137 6.68 1.35 6.55
C ASN A 137 6.11 2.40 5.57
N ASP A 138 6.49 3.65 5.70
CA ASP A 138 5.97 4.81 4.97
C ASP A 138 5.92 4.61 3.45
N ARG A 139 6.96 4.04 2.88
CA ARG A 139 7.09 3.85 1.42
C ARG A 139 7.09 2.40 0.99
N ASP A 140 6.79 1.50 1.90
CA ASP A 140 6.60 0.11 1.54
C ASP A 140 5.37 -0.02 0.63
N GLN A 141 5.43 -0.94 -0.31
CA GLN A 141 4.35 -1.15 -1.24
C GLN A 141 3.68 -2.50 -1.00
N PHE A 142 2.36 -2.50 -1.07
CA PHE A 142 1.61 -3.75 -1.07
C PHE A 142 1.84 -4.52 -2.36
N ILE A 143 2.14 -5.81 -2.24
CA ILE A 143 2.12 -6.76 -3.35
C ILE A 143 0.71 -7.35 -3.50
N TYR A 144 0.39 -7.79 -4.72
CA TYR A 144 -0.91 -8.39 -4.96
C TYR A 144 -1.05 -9.76 -4.29
N PRO A 145 -2.28 -10.18 -3.92
CA PRO A 145 -2.53 -11.49 -3.33
C PRO A 145 -2.18 -12.61 -4.33
N ASN A 146 -1.69 -13.73 -3.82
CA ASN A 146 -1.54 -14.94 -4.62
C ASN A 146 -2.93 -15.47 -5.06
N ASP A 147 -2.96 -16.42 -6.00
CA ASP A 147 -4.20 -16.94 -6.57
C ASP A 147 -5.12 -17.73 -5.60
N GLY A 148 -4.68 -18.00 -4.38
CA GLY A 148 -5.48 -18.68 -3.35
C GLY A 148 -6.81 -17.99 -3.05
N TRP A 149 -6.85 -16.65 -3.13
CA TRP A 149 -8.09 -15.89 -2.93
C TRP A 149 -9.24 -16.29 -3.85
N LYS A 150 -8.95 -16.86 -5.02
CA LYS A 150 -9.98 -17.27 -6.01
C LYS A 150 -10.86 -18.41 -5.52
N THR A 151 -10.35 -19.27 -4.65
CA THR A 151 -11.04 -20.44 -4.09
C THR A 151 -11.34 -20.31 -2.60
N ASP A 152 -10.81 -19.30 -1.95
CA ASP A 152 -11.05 -19.03 -0.53
C ASP A 152 -12.28 -18.14 -0.37
N TYR A 153 -13.45 -18.78 -0.30
CA TYR A 153 -14.73 -18.07 -0.18
C TYR A 153 -14.91 -17.39 1.17
N GLU A 154 -14.34 -17.93 2.24
CA GLU A 154 -14.39 -17.32 3.57
C GLU A 154 -13.63 -15.99 3.56
N PHE A 155 -12.41 -15.97 3.05
CA PHE A 155 -11.64 -14.76 2.85
C PHE A 155 -12.36 -13.71 1.97
N GLN A 156 -13.02 -14.16 0.89
CA GLN A 156 -13.80 -13.25 0.04
C GLN A 156 -14.98 -12.62 0.80
N LEU A 157 -15.70 -13.40 1.60
CA LEU A 157 -16.82 -12.91 2.41
C LEU A 157 -16.34 -11.94 3.50
N ASP A 158 -15.23 -12.23 4.15
CA ASP A 158 -14.62 -11.33 5.15
C ASP A 158 -14.23 -9.99 4.53
N CYS A 159 -13.62 -10.01 3.34
CA CYS A 159 -13.29 -8.79 2.61
C CYS A 159 -14.55 -7.99 2.22
N LEU A 160 -15.61 -8.66 1.80
CA LEU A 160 -16.90 -8.00 1.50
C LEU A 160 -17.53 -7.39 2.75
N ALA A 161 -17.58 -8.14 3.85
CA ALA A 161 -18.10 -7.64 5.11
C ALA A 161 -17.32 -6.43 5.61
N TYR A 162 -15.99 -6.53 5.57
CA TYR A 162 -15.12 -5.38 5.90
C TYR A 162 -15.46 -4.16 5.05
N THR A 163 -15.59 -4.33 3.73
CA THR A 163 -15.86 -3.24 2.81
C THR A 163 -17.21 -2.59 3.06
N LEU A 164 -18.26 -3.39 3.34
CA LEU A 164 -19.61 -2.89 3.61
C LEU A 164 -19.67 -2.02 4.88
N PHE A 165 -18.89 -2.38 5.89
CA PHE A 165 -18.91 -1.68 7.18
C PHE A 165 -17.78 -0.65 7.34
N HIS A 166 -16.95 -0.46 6.29
CA HIS A 166 -15.86 0.50 6.34
C HIS A 166 -16.36 1.93 6.19
N GLY A 167 -16.18 2.74 7.24
CA GLY A 167 -16.77 4.09 7.36
C GLY A 167 -16.24 5.15 6.37
N GLN A 168 -15.27 4.83 5.52
CA GLN A 168 -14.73 5.76 4.51
C GLN A 168 -15.44 5.63 3.15
N ASN A 169 -16.19 4.56 2.91
CA ASN A 169 -16.94 4.43 1.67
C ASN A 169 -18.06 5.47 1.59
N ARG A 170 -18.24 6.04 0.40
CA ARG A 170 -19.18 7.14 0.12
C ARG A 170 -20.13 6.75 -0.99
N ILE A 171 -20.69 5.56 -0.90
CA ILE A 171 -21.76 5.10 -1.81
C ILE A 171 -23.07 5.40 -1.12
N SER A 172 -23.96 6.19 -1.79
CA SER A 172 -25.34 6.29 -1.38
C SER A 172 -26.14 5.13 -1.99
N ALA A 173 -26.96 4.48 -1.20
CA ALA A 173 -28.01 3.58 -1.68
C ALA A 173 -29.29 4.42 -1.76
N ASP A 174 -29.62 4.89 -2.96
CA ASP A 174 -30.92 5.47 -3.28
C ASP A 174 -31.90 4.38 -3.70
#